data_cd20c8943c7721ff29ec6567c1266f6f
#
_entry.id   cd20c8943c7721ff29ec6567c1266f6f
#
_cell.length_a   1.000
_cell.length_b   1.000
_cell.length_c   1.000
_cell.angle_alpha   90.00
_cell.angle_beta   90.00
_cell.angle_gamma   90.00
#
_symmetry.space_group_name_H-M   'P 1'
#
loop_
_entity.id
_entity.type
_entity.pdbx_description
1 polymer ?
#
loop_
_entity_poly.entity_id
_entity_poly.type
_entity_poly.pdbx_seq_one_letter_code
_entity_poly.pdbx_strand_id
1 'polypeptide(L)'
;GGLGIQEMPRRPLRQARNFIKHISMQDNGLRLITESDLEKRLSVCPQLEVLNFRQNLTVNTQGGTIVITPYPSGSTLGGAMWGITKETDRIVYANRFNHRKELHLPRCALNDPKLSKPSLLIVDAYNVGVSVPTRSSNDQQLFDQVIATLRGGGNILIPVDSGSRVLEICLAFDRYWASSKKRGAYNLALLSPLHKSMLGIAQQNMNYMN
;
A
#
# COMPACT_ATOMS: atom_id res chain seq x y z
N GLY A 1 11.26 30.69 -25.48
CA GLY A 1 11.25 29.29 -25.22
C GLY A 1 10.23 29.01 -24.11
N GLY A 2 8.99 28.61 -24.49
CA GLY A 2 7.96 28.29 -23.54
C GLY A 2 8.25 26.91 -22.93
N LEU A 3 8.27 26.84 -21.62
CA LEU A 3 8.21 25.59 -20.86
C LEU A 3 6.84 24.97 -21.12
N GLY A 4 6.80 23.94 -21.95
CA GLY A 4 5.59 23.16 -22.17
C GLY A 4 5.17 22.49 -20.87
N ILE A 5 4.07 22.96 -20.32
CA ILE A 5 3.36 22.30 -19.24
C ILE A 5 2.80 21.02 -19.84
N GLN A 6 3.47 19.89 -19.61
CA GLN A 6 2.90 18.58 -19.92
C GLN A 6 1.70 18.37 -19.00
N GLU A 7 0.50 18.39 -19.57
CA GLU A 7 -0.71 18.04 -18.83
C GLU A 7 -0.55 16.64 -18.21
N MET A 8 -0.65 16.58 -16.89
CA MET A 8 -0.65 15.33 -16.15
C MET A 8 -1.74 14.39 -16.67
N PRO A 9 -1.47 13.09 -16.74
CA PRO A 9 -2.50 12.13 -17.14
C PRO A 9 -3.66 12.22 -16.15
N ARG A 10 -4.85 12.54 -16.64
CA ARG A 10 -6.11 12.73 -15.88
C ARG A 10 -6.56 11.50 -15.10
N ARG A 11 -5.89 10.34 -15.26
CA ARG A 11 -6.24 9.05 -14.61
C ARG A 11 -6.09 9.00 -13.09
N PRO A 12 -5.01 9.49 -12.44
CA PRO A 12 -4.87 9.44 -10.99
C PRO A 12 -5.89 10.31 -10.25
N LEU A 13 -6.19 11.49 -10.79
CA LEU A 13 -7.20 12.40 -10.25
C LEU A 13 -8.62 11.80 -10.32
N ARG A 14 -8.94 11.08 -11.41
CA ARG A 14 -10.23 10.42 -11.58
C ARG A 14 -10.39 9.24 -10.60
N GLN A 15 -9.33 8.52 -10.29
CA GLN A 15 -9.35 7.43 -9.30
C GLN A 15 -9.51 7.96 -7.88
N ALA A 16 -8.80 9.02 -7.50
CA ALA A 16 -8.97 9.70 -6.22
C ALA A 16 -10.39 10.27 -6.07
N ARG A 17 -10.94 10.88 -7.12
CA ARG A 17 -12.32 11.36 -7.18
C ARG A 17 -13.34 10.25 -6.93
N ASN A 18 -13.19 9.11 -7.61
CA ASN A 18 -14.10 7.98 -7.45
C ASN A 18 -14.02 7.37 -6.05
N PHE A 19 -12.82 7.31 -5.47
CA PHE A 19 -12.60 6.84 -4.10
C PHE A 19 -13.31 7.72 -3.07
N ILE A 20 -13.17 9.03 -3.17
CA ILE A 20 -13.78 9.98 -2.23
C ILE A 20 -15.29 10.08 -2.41
N LYS A 21 -15.80 10.05 -3.64
CA LYS A 21 -17.23 10.00 -3.91
C LYS A 21 -17.88 8.76 -3.30
N HIS A 22 -17.17 7.64 -3.23
CA HIS A 22 -17.66 6.42 -2.61
C HIS A 22 -17.68 6.50 -1.08
N ILE A 23 -16.66 7.09 -0.46
CA ILE A 23 -16.61 7.32 0.99
C ILE A 23 -17.71 8.31 1.41
N SER A 24 -17.93 9.38 0.66
CA SER A 24 -18.95 10.39 0.99
C SER A 24 -20.38 9.89 0.86
N MET A 25 -20.62 8.83 0.07
CA MET A 25 -21.96 8.24 -0.09
C MET A 25 -22.34 7.23 1.01
N GLN A 26 -21.38 6.73 1.78
CA GLN A 26 -21.63 5.70 2.80
C GLN A 26 -21.77 6.23 4.23
N ASP A 27 -21.46 7.51 4.47
CA ASP A 27 -21.49 8.08 5.82
C ASP A 27 -22.79 8.82 6.11
N ASN A 28 -23.65 8.17 6.87
CA ASN A 28 -24.85 8.78 7.48
C ASN A 28 -24.45 9.83 8.54
N GLY A 29 -23.91 10.96 8.11
CA GLY A 29 -23.80 12.14 8.96
C GLY A 29 -22.39 12.70 9.27
N LEU A 30 -21.32 12.03 8.94
CA LEU A 30 -19.96 12.58 9.06
C LEU A 30 -19.46 13.09 7.69
N ARG A 31 -19.70 14.34 7.39
CA ARG A 31 -19.10 15.05 6.25
C ARG A 31 -17.60 15.25 6.52
N LEU A 32 -16.81 14.22 6.30
CA LEU A 32 -15.37 14.33 6.52
C LEU A 32 -14.67 15.14 5.44
N ILE A 33 -15.03 14.99 4.17
CA ILE A 33 -14.45 15.77 3.04
C ILE A 33 -15.43 15.72 1.87
N THR A 34 -15.79 16.87 1.29
CA THR A 34 -16.57 16.93 0.06
C THR A 34 -15.69 16.90 -1.17
N GLU A 35 -16.26 16.52 -2.35
CA GLU A 35 -15.55 16.57 -3.64
C GLU A 35 -15.04 18.00 -3.94
N SER A 36 -15.79 19.01 -3.58
CA SER A 36 -15.40 20.43 -3.69
C SER A 36 -14.23 20.80 -2.77
N ASP A 37 -14.21 20.26 -1.54
CA ASP A 37 -13.09 20.50 -0.62
C ASP A 37 -11.79 19.85 -1.12
N LEU A 38 -11.92 18.69 -1.76
CA LEU A 38 -10.79 18.02 -2.38
C LEU A 38 -10.28 18.79 -3.61
N GLU A 39 -11.19 19.22 -4.48
CA GLU A 39 -10.82 20.01 -5.66
C GLU A 39 -10.15 21.33 -5.27
N LYS A 40 -10.65 22.01 -4.24
CA LYS A 40 -10.02 23.21 -3.68
C LYS A 40 -8.62 22.90 -3.13
N ARG A 41 -8.46 21.81 -2.38
CA ARG A 41 -7.15 21.43 -1.81
C ARG A 41 -6.17 20.97 -2.88
N LEU A 42 -6.60 20.24 -3.89
CA LEU A 42 -5.75 19.82 -5.02
C LEU A 42 -5.41 20.98 -5.94
N SER A 43 -6.31 21.97 -6.11
CA SER A 43 -6.02 23.19 -6.89
C SER A 43 -5.02 24.12 -6.21
N VAL A 44 -4.94 24.08 -4.88
CA VAL A 44 -3.94 24.81 -4.09
C VAL A 44 -2.59 24.08 -4.06
N CYS A 45 -2.54 22.79 -4.45
CA CYS A 45 -1.29 22.05 -4.64
C CYS A 45 -0.92 22.04 -6.13
N PRO A 46 -0.26 23.08 -6.66
CA PRO A 46 0.00 23.22 -8.11
C PRO A 46 0.96 22.17 -8.66
N GLN A 47 1.56 21.34 -7.82
CA GLN A 47 2.58 20.37 -8.22
C GLN A 47 2.38 19.04 -7.48
N LEU A 48 1.39 18.23 -7.91
CA LEU A 48 1.36 16.82 -7.58
C LEU A 48 2.29 16.09 -8.56
N GLU A 49 3.47 15.71 -8.10
CA GLU A 49 4.44 14.98 -8.90
C GLU A 49 4.37 13.50 -8.56
N VAL A 50 4.24 12.67 -9.60
CA VAL A 50 4.23 11.21 -9.46
C VAL A 50 5.64 10.70 -9.65
N LEU A 51 6.17 10.00 -8.65
CA LEU A 51 7.52 9.44 -8.65
C LEU A 51 7.46 7.92 -8.75
N ASN A 52 8.36 7.35 -9.54
CA ASN A 52 8.65 5.93 -9.48
C ASN A 52 9.59 5.62 -8.32
N PHE A 53 9.55 4.39 -7.79
CA PHE A 53 10.53 3.98 -6.77
C PHE A 53 11.96 4.19 -7.27
N ARG A 54 12.81 4.72 -6.40
CA ARG A 54 14.21 5.09 -6.64
C ARG A 54 14.42 6.24 -7.64
N GLN A 55 13.38 6.91 -8.05
CA GLN A 55 13.47 8.15 -8.85
C GLN A 55 13.78 9.32 -7.91
N ASN A 56 14.80 10.09 -8.23
CA ASN A 56 15.17 11.28 -7.47
C ASN A 56 14.32 12.47 -7.90
N LEU A 57 13.73 13.15 -6.93
CA LEU A 57 13.15 14.48 -7.08
C LEU A 57 14.07 15.50 -6.45
N THR A 58 14.53 16.47 -7.21
CA THR A 58 15.38 17.55 -6.72
C THR A 58 14.55 18.81 -6.48
N VAL A 59 14.57 19.31 -5.25
CA VAL A 59 13.85 20.50 -4.83
C VAL A 59 14.86 21.56 -4.41
N ASN A 60 14.84 22.71 -5.10
CA ASN A 60 15.67 23.86 -4.73
C ASN A 60 14.93 24.72 -3.71
N THR A 61 15.55 24.93 -2.55
CA THR A 61 15.04 25.75 -1.45
C THR A 61 15.98 26.91 -1.17
N GLN A 62 15.53 27.89 -0.40
CA GLN A 62 16.41 29.00 0.06
C GLN A 62 17.61 28.48 0.88
N GLY A 63 17.46 27.33 1.55
CA GLY A 63 18.51 26.71 2.36
C GLY A 63 19.35 25.67 1.61
N GLY A 64 19.29 25.60 0.28
CA GLY A 64 20.04 24.66 -0.54
C GLY A 64 19.16 23.64 -1.27
N THR A 65 19.80 22.72 -1.96
CA THR A 65 19.14 21.67 -2.75
C THR A 65 18.85 20.45 -1.89
N ILE A 66 17.60 19.96 -1.97
CA ILE A 66 17.14 18.74 -1.29
C ILE A 66 16.81 17.70 -2.36
N VAL A 67 17.28 16.47 -2.18
CA VAL A 67 16.94 15.35 -3.03
C VAL A 67 16.01 14.40 -2.26
N ILE A 68 14.84 14.12 -2.82
CA ILE A 68 13.83 13.24 -2.24
C ILE A 68 13.71 12.00 -3.12
N THR A 69 13.77 10.81 -2.53
CA THR A 69 13.73 9.55 -3.26
C THR A 69 12.77 8.56 -2.56
N PRO A 70 11.73 8.06 -3.24
CA PRO A 70 10.85 7.03 -2.71
C PRO A 70 11.47 5.63 -2.82
N TYR A 71 11.28 4.82 -1.79
CA TYR A 71 11.68 3.42 -1.73
C TYR A 71 10.48 2.54 -1.32
N PRO A 72 10.38 1.30 -1.81
CA PRO A 72 9.27 0.41 -1.42
C PRO A 72 9.21 0.20 0.10
N SER A 73 8.06 0.42 0.70
CA SER A 73 7.84 0.17 2.13
C SER A 73 7.51 -1.29 2.45
N GLY A 74 7.10 -2.09 1.46
CA GLY A 74 6.68 -3.49 1.64
C GLY A 74 5.39 -3.68 2.45
N SER A 75 4.73 -2.60 2.85
CA SER A 75 3.52 -2.64 3.67
C SER A 75 2.24 -2.66 2.84
N THR A 76 2.18 -1.82 1.80
CA THR A 76 1.04 -1.72 0.88
C THR A 76 1.57 -1.59 -0.54
N LEU A 77 0.76 -1.96 -1.53
CA LEU A 77 1.07 -1.71 -2.93
C LEU A 77 1.17 -0.20 -3.18
N GLY A 78 2.30 0.27 -3.70
CA GLY A 78 2.60 1.69 -3.86
C GLY A 78 3.04 2.41 -2.57
N GLY A 79 3.07 1.72 -1.43
CA GLY A 79 3.56 2.28 -0.17
C GLY A 79 5.06 2.62 -0.23
N ALA A 80 5.43 3.82 0.20
CA ALA A 80 6.79 4.32 0.11
C ALA A 80 7.39 4.68 1.46
N MET A 81 8.69 4.43 1.58
CA MET A 81 9.60 5.09 2.51
C MET A 81 10.35 6.17 1.75
N TRP A 82 10.83 7.19 2.43
CA TRP A 82 11.46 8.32 1.79
C TRP A 82 12.90 8.51 2.27
N GLY A 83 13.83 8.53 1.33
CA GLY A 83 15.18 9.03 1.56
C GLY A 83 15.22 10.51 1.21
N ILE A 84 15.63 11.34 2.14
CA ILE A 84 15.74 12.79 1.98
C ILE A 84 17.20 13.16 2.23
N THR A 85 17.86 13.71 1.21
CA THR A 85 19.28 14.05 1.29
C THR A 85 19.45 15.55 1.07
N LYS A 86 20.20 16.19 1.96
CA LYS A 86 20.66 17.56 1.82
C LYS A 86 22.17 17.57 2.09
N GLU A 87 22.96 17.92 1.08
CA GLU A 87 24.43 17.88 1.18
C GLU A 87 24.93 16.49 1.64
N THR A 88 25.53 16.39 2.85
CA THR A 88 25.99 15.14 3.46
C THR A 88 24.96 14.48 4.36
N ASP A 89 23.93 15.22 4.77
CA ASP A 89 22.90 14.73 5.67
C ASP A 89 21.87 13.89 4.94
N ARG A 90 21.54 12.77 5.55
CA ARG A 90 20.51 11.83 5.04
C ARG A 90 19.50 11.52 6.12
N ILE A 91 18.24 11.79 5.82
CA ILE A 91 17.09 11.43 6.64
C ILE A 91 16.38 10.28 5.95
N VAL A 92 16.02 9.24 6.70
CA VAL A 92 15.14 8.16 6.24
C VAL A 92 13.84 8.25 7.01
N TYR A 93 12.74 8.47 6.27
CA TYR A 93 11.38 8.45 6.82
C TYR A 93 10.70 7.16 6.40
N ALA A 94 10.51 6.25 7.35
CA ALA A 94 10.00 4.89 7.14
C ALA A 94 8.77 4.62 8.02
N ASN A 95 7.68 5.32 7.75
CA ASN A 95 6.41 5.08 8.41
C ASN A 95 5.69 3.89 7.74
N ARG A 96 5.13 2.97 8.54
CA ARG A 96 4.38 1.78 8.09
C ARG A 96 5.15 0.92 7.10
N PHE A 97 6.32 0.49 7.46
CA PHE A 97 7.12 -0.42 6.64
C PHE A 97 6.95 -1.89 7.08
N ASN A 98 7.21 -2.82 6.16
CA ASN A 98 7.25 -4.25 6.44
C ASN A 98 8.58 -4.84 5.97
N HIS A 99 9.38 -5.31 6.93
CA HIS A 99 10.66 -5.95 6.64
C HIS A 99 10.54 -7.43 6.23
N ARG A 100 9.34 -8.01 6.36
CA ARG A 100 9.06 -9.40 5.96
C ARG A 100 8.59 -9.45 4.51
N LYS A 101 9.00 -10.49 3.79
CA LYS A 101 8.50 -10.77 2.44
C LYS A 101 7.07 -11.29 2.55
N GLU A 102 6.15 -10.69 1.82
CA GLU A 102 4.76 -11.13 1.66
C GLU A 102 4.60 -11.97 0.38
N LEU A 103 3.41 -12.57 0.16
CA LEU A 103 3.15 -13.31 -1.09
C LEU A 103 3.06 -12.36 -2.28
N HIS A 104 2.41 -11.21 -2.08
CA HIS A 104 2.17 -10.24 -3.15
C HIS A 104 3.20 -9.09 -3.16
N LEU A 105 3.89 -8.81 -2.05
CA LEU A 105 4.83 -7.69 -1.97
C LEU A 105 6.23 -8.12 -1.54
N PRO A 106 7.28 -7.52 -2.12
CA PRO A 106 8.62 -7.63 -1.61
C PRO A 106 8.73 -6.98 -0.22
N ARG A 107 9.74 -7.35 0.54
CA ARG A 107 10.09 -6.65 1.78
C ARG A 107 10.47 -5.20 1.51
N CYS A 108 10.40 -4.36 2.56
CA CYS A 108 10.86 -2.98 2.47
C CYS A 108 12.33 -2.86 2.05
N ALA A 109 12.69 -1.72 1.47
CA ALA A 109 14.03 -1.45 0.98
C ALA A 109 14.97 -0.84 2.03
N LEU A 110 14.76 -1.07 3.33
CA LEU A 110 15.66 -0.53 4.39
C LEU A 110 17.11 -1.02 4.24
N ASN A 111 17.31 -2.19 3.62
CA ASN A 111 18.64 -2.72 3.35
C ASN A 111 19.30 -2.14 2.08
N ASP A 112 18.67 -1.18 1.40
CA ASP A 112 19.26 -0.52 0.24
C ASP A 112 20.52 0.27 0.69
N PRO A 113 21.67 0.07 0.03
CA PRO A 113 22.91 0.76 0.40
C PRO A 113 22.78 2.29 0.43
N LYS A 114 21.86 2.85 -0.40
CA LYS A 114 21.58 4.27 -0.43
C LYS A 114 20.86 4.79 0.82
N LEU A 115 20.26 3.90 1.60
CA LEU A 115 19.60 4.23 2.89
C LEU A 115 20.47 3.87 4.10
N SER A 116 21.66 3.33 3.90
CA SER A 116 22.56 2.94 4.97
C SER A 116 23.12 4.14 5.73
N LYS A 117 23.30 3.99 7.05
CA LYS A 117 23.87 5.00 7.95
C LYS A 117 23.24 6.40 7.78
N PRO A 118 21.93 6.54 7.96
CA PRO A 118 21.29 7.85 7.90
C PRO A 118 21.70 8.70 9.09
N SER A 119 21.76 10.04 8.90
CA SER A 119 21.92 11.00 10.00
C SER A 119 20.72 10.98 10.95
N LEU A 120 19.52 10.68 10.41
CA LEU A 120 18.28 10.55 11.17
C LEU A 120 17.40 9.47 10.55
N LEU A 121 16.89 8.56 11.39
CA LEU A 121 15.88 7.56 11.01
C LEU A 121 14.59 7.85 11.77
N ILE A 122 13.50 8.08 11.04
CA ILE A 122 12.16 8.28 11.59
C ILE A 122 11.33 7.06 11.23
N VAL A 123 10.85 6.34 12.25
CA VAL A 123 10.03 5.12 12.11
C VAL A 123 8.78 5.21 12.99
N ASP A 124 7.72 4.47 12.63
CA ASP A 124 6.62 4.26 13.56
C ASP A 124 6.98 3.23 14.64
N ALA A 125 6.27 3.31 15.75
CA ALA A 125 6.41 2.40 16.87
C ALA A 125 5.21 1.43 17.02
N TYR A 126 4.39 1.28 15.99
CA TYR A 126 3.13 0.54 16.05
C TYR A 126 3.30 -0.92 16.50
N ASN A 127 4.39 -1.57 16.08
CA ASN A 127 4.67 -2.96 16.39
C ASN A 127 5.77 -3.16 17.44
N VAL A 128 6.14 -2.13 18.18
CA VAL A 128 7.14 -2.24 19.25
C VAL A 128 6.65 -3.19 20.33
N GLY A 129 7.49 -4.17 20.69
CA GLY A 129 7.17 -5.16 21.71
C GLY A 129 6.20 -6.27 21.27
N VAL A 130 5.71 -6.24 20.03
CA VAL A 130 4.85 -7.32 19.50
C VAL A 130 5.71 -8.48 19.02
N SER A 131 5.62 -9.61 19.71
CA SER A 131 6.19 -10.87 19.23
C SER A 131 5.28 -11.47 18.17
N VAL A 132 5.74 -11.53 16.93
CA VAL A 132 4.97 -12.09 15.82
C VAL A 132 5.50 -13.48 15.50
N PRO A 133 4.67 -14.53 15.57
CA PRO A 133 5.03 -15.88 15.17
C PRO A 133 5.53 -15.95 13.73
N THR A 134 6.13 -17.06 13.35
CA THR A 134 6.54 -17.26 11.98
C THR A 134 5.32 -17.27 11.06
N ARG A 135 5.47 -16.81 9.83
CA ARG A 135 4.40 -16.81 8.85
C ARG A 135 3.79 -18.20 8.68
N SER A 136 4.64 -19.21 8.51
CA SER A 136 4.19 -20.60 8.34
C SER A 136 3.27 -21.07 9.48
N SER A 137 3.60 -20.72 10.72
CA SER A 137 2.77 -21.07 11.89
C SER A 137 1.42 -20.35 11.86
N ASN A 138 1.41 -19.06 11.53
CA ASN A 138 0.17 -18.28 11.45
C ASN A 138 -0.73 -18.75 10.30
N ASP A 139 -0.16 -19.00 9.11
CA ASP A 139 -0.91 -19.49 7.96
C ASP A 139 -1.52 -20.86 8.27
N GLN A 140 -0.77 -21.76 8.91
CA GLN A 140 -1.27 -23.09 9.30
C GLN A 140 -2.44 -22.98 10.29
N GLN A 141 -2.32 -22.17 11.33
CA GLN A 141 -3.40 -21.97 12.30
C GLN A 141 -4.65 -21.39 11.64
N LEU A 142 -4.49 -20.41 10.74
CA LEU A 142 -5.61 -19.84 9.99
C LEU A 142 -6.31 -20.91 9.16
N PHE A 143 -5.56 -21.69 8.38
CA PHE A 143 -6.15 -22.71 7.50
C PHE A 143 -6.79 -23.85 8.29
N ASP A 144 -6.22 -24.28 9.40
CA ASP A 144 -6.81 -25.32 10.25
C ASP A 144 -8.16 -24.88 10.81
N GLN A 145 -8.28 -23.64 11.31
CA GLN A 145 -9.53 -23.08 11.80
C GLN A 145 -10.58 -22.95 10.67
N VAL A 146 -10.14 -22.45 9.51
CA VAL A 146 -11.01 -22.30 8.32
C VAL A 146 -11.55 -23.65 7.89
N ILE A 147 -10.70 -24.66 7.75
CA ILE A 147 -11.11 -25.99 7.31
C ILE A 147 -12.01 -26.69 8.33
N ALA A 148 -11.73 -26.55 9.63
CA ALA A 148 -12.57 -27.11 10.67
C ALA A 148 -14.00 -26.54 10.60
N THR A 149 -14.13 -25.22 10.43
CA THR A 149 -15.43 -24.56 10.33
C THR A 149 -16.18 -24.97 9.06
N LEU A 150 -15.51 -25.01 7.91
CA LEU A 150 -16.13 -25.37 6.63
C LEU A 150 -16.59 -26.84 6.61
N ARG A 151 -15.83 -27.75 7.21
CA ARG A 151 -16.23 -29.17 7.38
C ARG A 151 -17.45 -29.33 8.28
N GLY A 152 -17.63 -28.45 9.24
CA GLY A 152 -18.82 -28.37 10.07
C GLY A 152 -20.05 -27.74 9.40
N GLY A 153 -19.96 -27.37 8.11
CA GLY A 153 -21.04 -26.71 7.37
C GLY A 153 -21.17 -25.20 7.67
N GLY A 154 -20.21 -24.62 8.40
CA GLY A 154 -20.21 -23.20 8.74
C GLY A 154 -19.66 -22.31 7.62
N ASN A 155 -19.88 -21.00 7.78
CA ASN A 155 -19.29 -19.95 6.95
C ASN A 155 -18.28 -19.15 7.76
N ILE A 156 -17.33 -18.50 7.08
CA ILE A 156 -16.27 -17.71 7.71
C ILE A 156 -16.29 -16.31 7.15
N LEU A 157 -16.25 -15.32 8.03
CA LEU A 157 -16.06 -13.94 7.70
C LEU A 157 -14.68 -13.49 8.18
N ILE A 158 -13.84 -13.01 7.26
CA ILE A 158 -12.50 -12.51 7.56
C ILE A 158 -12.50 -11.00 7.30
N PRO A 159 -12.58 -10.15 8.35
CA PRO A 159 -12.44 -8.72 8.17
C PRO A 159 -11.00 -8.37 7.83
N VAL A 160 -10.80 -7.64 6.74
CA VAL A 160 -9.48 -7.21 6.26
C VAL A 160 -9.53 -5.81 5.72
N ASP A 161 -8.41 -5.09 5.77
CA ASP A 161 -8.32 -3.83 5.07
C ASP A 161 -8.17 -4.04 3.54
N SER A 162 -8.76 -3.14 2.78
CA SER A 162 -8.77 -3.21 1.32
C SER A 162 -7.43 -2.81 0.68
N GLY A 163 -6.56 -2.16 1.43
CA GLY A 163 -5.33 -1.56 0.88
C GLY A 163 -4.14 -2.51 0.78
N SER A 164 -4.06 -3.54 1.62
CA SER A 164 -2.89 -4.42 1.68
C SER A 164 -3.24 -5.88 1.93
N ARG A 165 -3.94 -6.17 3.02
CA ARG A 165 -4.12 -7.55 3.51
C ARG A 165 -5.03 -8.41 2.66
N VAL A 166 -5.98 -7.83 1.96
CA VAL A 166 -6.93 -8.59 1.15
C VAL A 166 -6.24 -9.39 0.05
N LEU A 167 -5.29 -8.79 -0.69
CA LEU A 167 -4.55 -9.49 -1.75
C LEU A 167 -3.69 -10.63 -1.18
N GLU A 168 -3.05 -10.38 -0.04
CA GLU A 168 -2.24 -11.37 0.64
C GLU A 168 -3.07 -12.59 1.06
N ILE A 169 -4.25 -12.36 1.66
CA ILE A 169 -5.16 -13.43 2.09
C ILE A 169 -5.73 -14.18 0.90
N CYS A 170 -6.15 -13.49 -0.16
CA CYS A 170 -6.63 -14.13 -1.38
C CYS A 170 -5.57 -15.07 -1.99
N LEU A 171 -4.33 -14.62 -2.10
CA LEU A 171 -3.22 -15.43 -2.60
C LEU A 171 -2.88 -16.60 -1.67
N ALA A 172 -2.94 -16.39 -0.35
CA ALA A 172 -2.70 -17.46 0.62
C ALA A 172 -3.73 -18.58 0.47
N PHE A 173 -5.02 -18.23 0.35
CA PHE A 173 -6.08 -19.22 0.14
C PHE A 173 -5.99 -19.88 -1.24
N ASP A 174 -5.71 -19.15 -2.31
CA ASP A 174 -5.55 -19.74 -3.63
C ASP A 174 -4.42 -20.79 -3.63
N ARG A 175 -3.27 -20.48 -3.06
CA ARG A 175 -2.15 -21.41 -2.92
C ARG A 175 -2.50 -22.63 -2.06
N TYR A 176 -3.15 -22.41 -0.92
CA TYR A 176 -3.54 -23.47 -0.02
C TYR A 176 -4.54 -24.42 -0.68
N TRP A 177 -5.56 -23.91 -1.38
CA TRP A 177 -6.53 -24.74 -2.09
C TRP A 177 -5.92 -25.45 -3.29
N ALA A 178 -4.98 -24.83 -3.98
CA ALA A 178 -4.24 -25.50 -5.06
C ALA A 178 -3.44 -26.70 -4.53
N SER A 179 -2.69 -26.50 -3.45
CA SER A 179 -1.85 -27.55 -2.85
C SER A 179 -2.67 -28.68 -2.21
N SER A 180 -3.80 -28.37 -1.61
CA SER A 180 -4.68 -29.33 -0.92
C SER A 180 -5.73 -29.97 -1.82
N LYS A 181 -5.71 -29.73 -3.14
CA LYS A 181 -6.69 -30.20 -4.12
C LYS A 181 -8.14 -29.82 -3.79
N LYS A 182 -8.35 -28.69 -3.15
CA LYS A 182 -9.66 -28.19 -2.70
C LYS A 182 -10.23 -27.08 -3.59
N ARG A 183 -9.59 -26.79 -4.72
CA ARG A 183 -10.14 -25.83 -5.70
C ARG A 183 -11.54 -26.30 -6.16
N GLY A 184 -12.49 -25.39 -6.08
CA GLY A 184 -13.89 -25.67 -6.42
C GLY A 184 -14.73 -26.32 -5.30
N ALA A 185 -14.11 -26.76 -4.19
CA ALA A 185 -14.87 -27.30 -3.05
C ALA A 185 -15.47 -26.20 -2.17
N TYR A 186 -14.82 -25.04 -2.09
CA TYR A 186 -15.24 -23.90 -1.29
C TYR A 186 -15.10 -22.61 -2.08
N ASN A 187 -16.05 -21.70 -1.89
CA ASN A 187 -16.04 -20.39 -2.55
C ASN A 187 -15.32 -19.37 -1.68
N LEU A 188 -14.51 -18.53 -2.31
CA LEU A 188 -13.95 -17.32 -1.71
C LEU A 188 -14.67 -16.12 -2.31
N ALA A 189 -15.35 -15.34 -1.47
CA ALA A 189 -16.06 -14.14 -1.89
C ALA A 189 -15.40 -12.89 -1.29
N LEU A 190 -15.12 -11.90 -2.11
CA LEU A 190 -14.62 -10.60 -1.67
C LEU A 190 -15.79 -9.62 -1.60
N LEU A 191 -16.20 -9.27 -0.38
CA LEU A 191 -17.29 -8.35 -0.11
C LEU A 191 -16.74 -6.93 0.13
N SER A 192 -16.65 -6.14 -0.90
CA SER A 192 -16.23 -4.74 -0.82
C SER A 192 -16.80 -3.94 -1.99
N PRO A 193 -17.34 -2.73 -1.77
CA PRO A 193 -17.75 -1.85 -2.85
C PRO A 193 -16.57 -1.41 -3.72
N LEU A 194 -15.34 -1.47 -3.20
CA LEU A 194 -14.11 -1.08 -3.87
C LEU A 194 -13.39 -2.24 -4.59
N HIS A 195 -13.97 -3.46 -4.58
CA HIS A 195 -13.28 -4.66 -5.09
C HIS A 195 -12.78 -4.51 -6.54
N LYS A 196 -13.60 -3.94 -7.45
CA LYS A 196 -13.21 -3.73 -8.85
C LYS A 196 -12.05 -2.75 -9.00
N SER A 197 -12.12 -1.62 -8.27
CA SER A 197 -11.06 -0.60 -8.31
C SER A 197 -9.75 -1.14 -7.74
N MET A 198 -9.84 -1.87 -6.65
CA MET A 198 -8.69 -2.47 -5.97
C MET A 198 -8.00 -3.53 -6.84
N LEU A 199 -8.76 -4.45 -7.43
CA LEU A 199 -8.20 -5.45 -8.34
C LEU A 199 -7.64 -4.80 -9.62
N GLY A 200 -8.30 -3.78 -10.16
CA GLY A 200 -7.78 -3.02 -11.30
C GLY A 200 -6.46 -2.32 -11.01
N ILE A 201 -6.33 -1.70 -9.82
CA ILE A 201 -5.06 -1.11 -9.38
C ILE A 201 -3.98 -2.19 -9.22
N ALA A 202 -4.32 -3.34 -8.62
CA ALA A 202 -3.40 -4.45 -8.46
C ALA A 202 -2.89 -4.96 -9.80
N GLN A 203 -3.78 -5.17 -10.78
CA GLN A 203 -3.43 -5.61 -12.13
C GLN A 203 -2.51 -4.62 -12.86
N GLN A 204 -2.78 -3.32 -12.73
CA GLN A 204 -1.96 -2.27 -13.36
C GLN A 204 -0.56 -2.15 -12.74
N ASN A 205 -0.38 -2.60 -11.52
CA ASN A 205 0.86 -2.45 -10.75
C ASN A 205 1.54 -3.79 -10.43
N MET A 206 1.29 -4.83 -11.22
CA MET A 206 1.92 -6.14 -11.03
C MET A 206 3.45 -6.09 -11.07
N ASN A 207 4.03 -5.13 -11.79
CA ASN A 207 5.48 -4.93 -11.87
C ASN A 207 6.13 -4.58 -10.51
N TYR A 208 5.34 -4.13 -9.53
CA TYR A 208 5.79 -3.81 -8.17
C TYR A 208 5.48 -4.95 -7.17
N MET A 209 4.95 -6.06 -7.65
CA MET A 209 4.63 -7.25 -6.86
C MET A 209 5.71 -8.34 -7.00
N ASN A 210 5.59 -9.43 -6.20
CA ASN A 210 6.45 -10.63 -6.30
C ASN A 210 6.02 -11.56 -7.43
#